data_61e0442f4a5b7bc9b0c7f92644177857
#
_entry.id   61e0442f4a5b7bc9b0c7f92644177857
#
_cell.length_a   1.000
_cell.length_b   1.000
_cell.length_c   1.000
_cell.angle_alpha   90.00
_cell.angle_beta   90.00
_cell.angle_gamma   90.00
#
_symmetry.space_group_name_H-M   'P 1'
#
loop_
_entity.id
_entity.type
_entity.pdbx_description
1 polymer ?
#
loop_
_entity_poly.entity_id
_entity_poly.type
_entity_poly.pdbx_seq_one_letter_code
_entity_poly.pdbx_strand_id
1 'polypeptide(L)'
;MAPPVVTALNALAPPEGQGVRGQVRTRPLHSALDALVAYVPLALMVGLAGASFWLLRVTPTLEVSAPSAVRSNVPDDYLVNFVSRSFNEAGQLTAEVFGDTGTHVPATGNMLITNPRIRSWGDGAAITVGRAKRALIYDGQTVYELTGNAVVTHIRPNREQVVIEGEHLRMDTGTDILRALTPSRVTSGKDVVTGDSMVFQNVTGITEWQGHVRAVFQPRTQ
;
A
#
# COMPACT_ATOMS: atom_id res chain seq x y z
N MET A 1 -45.51 0.86 68.35
CA MET A 1 -45.29 1.25 69.74
C MET A 1 -44.81 2.71 69.69
N ALA A 2 -45.69 3.60 70.00
CA ALA A 2 -45.52 5.04 70.09
C ALA A 2 -44.84 5.42 71.40
N PRO A 3 -44.80 6.68 71.66
CA PRO A 3 -43.83 7.79 71.57
C PRO A 3 -43.30 8.13 72.98
N PRO A 4 -42.98 9.23 73.45
CA PRO A 4 -43.31 10.62 73.13
C PRO A 4 -42.14 11.62 73.42
N VAL A 5 -42.26 12.83 72.96
CA VAL A 5 -42.83 14.05 73.65
C VAL A 5 -41.77 15.01 74.22
N VAL A 6 -41.79 16.22 73.73
CA VAL A 6 -42.09 17.52 74.37
C VAL A 6 -40.91 18.20 75.09
N THR A 7 -40.62 19.45 74.98
CA THR A 7 -41.31 20.71 75.19
C THR A 7 -40.21 21.75 75.40
N ALA A 8 -40.16 22.78 74.63
CA ALA A 8 -40.61 24.10 74.91
C ALA A 8 -39.83 25.03 75.88
N LEU A 9 -39.81 26.23 75.42
CA LEU A 9 -39.80 27.47 76.21
C LEU A 9 -38.40 28.01 76.55
N ASN A 10 -38.01 29.17 76.40
CA ASN A 10 -38.72 30.44 76.48
C ASN A 10 -37.79 31.59 76.10
N ALA A 11 -38.35 32.50 75.42
CA ALA A 11 -38.17 33.95 75.41
C ALA A 11 -37.10 34.56 76.32
N LEU A 12 -36.32 35.45 75.74
CA LEU A 12 -36.24 36.86 76.23
C LEU A 12 -35.50 37.74 75.19
N ALA A 13 -36.17 38.75 74.73
CA ALA A 13 -35.60 39.93 74.08
C ALA A 13 -35.47 41.04 75.11
N PRO A 14 -35.02 42.25 74.75
CA PRO A 14 -33.78 42.71 74.07
C PRO A 14 -32.93 43.57 75.05
N PRO A 15 -31.97 44.40 74.69
CA PRO A 15 -32.26 45.74 74.16
C PRO A 15 -31.26 46.25 73.10
N GLU A 16 -31.71 47.26 72.43
CA GLU A 16 -31.10 48.15 71.49
C GLU A 16 -29.72 48.70 71.90
N GLY A 17 -28.84 48.78 70.95
CA GLY A 17 -27.65 49.58 71.04
C GLY A 17 -27.31 50.14 69.65
N GLN A 18 -27.60 51.35 69.44
CA GLN A 18 -27.23 52.21 68.32
C GLN A 18 -25.71 52.28 68.18
N GLY A 19 -25.23 52.25 66.97
CA GLY A 19 -23.87 52.63 66.80
C GLY A 19 -23.34 52.50 65.42
N VAL A 20 -23.37 53.55 64.67
CA VAL A 20 -22.39 54.05 63.71
C VAL A 20 -22.30 53.30 62.32
N ARG A 21 -22.95 53.89 61.36
CA ARG A 21 -22.68 53.78 59.94
C ARG A 21 -21.25 54.26 59.62
N GLY A 22 -20.33 53.41 59.53
CA GLY A 22 -19.09 53.65 58.86
C GLY A 22 -19.25 53.30 57.37
N GLN A 23 -19.57 54.28 56.54
CA GLN A 23 -19.43 54.16 55.11
C GLN A 23 -17.95 54.05 54.79
N VAL A 24 -17.44 52.83 54.57
CA VAL A 24 -16.17 52.64 53.94
C VAL A 24 -16.38 52.97 52.47
N ARG A 25 -15.97 54.14 52.12
CA ARG A 25 -15.87 54.65 50.75
C ARG A 25 -14.70 53.93 50.12
N THR A 26 -14.92 52.69 49.57
CA THR A 26 -13.95 51.97 48.77
C THR A 26 -13.70 52.76 47.49
N ARG A 27 -12.48 53.18 47.36
CA ARG A 27 -11.97 53.90 46.17
C ARG A 27 -12.22 53.12 44.91
N PRO A 28 -12.79 53.70 43.83
CA PRO A 28 -13.10 52.96 42.58
C PRO A 28 -11.87 52.54 41.78
N LEU A 29 -10.66 52.81 42.26
CA LEU A 29 -9.44 52.45 41.58
C LEU A 29 -9.06 50.95 41.73
N HIS A 30 -9.48 50.27 42.81
CA HIS A 30 -9.15 48.85 42.99
C HIS A 30 -10.05 47.93 42.18
N SER A 31 -11.31 48.31 41.94
CA SER A 31 -12.23 47.49 41.12
C SER A 31 -11.86 47.48 39.65
N ALA A 32 -11.20 48.51 39.14
CA ALA A 32 -10.71 48.54 37.76
C ALA A 32 -9.46 47.66 37.58
N LEU A 33 -8.58 47.60 38.59
CA LEU A 33 -7.40 46.73 38.56
C LEU A 33 -7.80 45.28 38.74
N ASP A 34 -8.74 44.92 39.58
CA ASP A 34 -9.22 43.55 39.75
C ASP A 34 -9.97 43.05 38.51
N ALA A 35 -10.73 43.92 37.85
CA ALA A 35 -11.34 43.60 36.55
C ALA A 35 -10.26 43.39 35.45
N LEU A 36 -9.22 44.24 35.45
CA LEU A 36 -8.12 44.08 34.47
C LEU A 36 -7.39 42.76 34.67
N VAL A 37 -7.10 42.36 35.89
CA VAL A 37 -6.45 41.08 36.20
C VAL A 37 -7.33 39.88 35.83
N ALA A 38 -8.65 40.01 36.02
CA ALA A 38 -9.57 38.92 35.61
C ALA A 38 -9.65 38.71 34.11
N TYR A 39 -9.39 39.76 33.31
CA TYR A 39 -9.41 39.65 31.84
C TYR A 39 -8.04 39.31 31.22
N VAL A 40 -6.95 39.35 31.99
CA VAL A 40 -5.60 39.00 31.52
C VAL A 40 -5.56 37.59 30.90
N PRO A 41 -6.08 36.53 31.53
CA PRO A 41 -6.02 35.18 30.90
C PRO A 41 -6.87 35.11 29.63
N LEU A 42 -7.99 35.84 29.55
CA LEU A 42 -8.81 35.91 28.36
C LEU A 42 -8.08 36.63 27.22
N ALA A 43 -7.45 37.77 27.52
CA ALA A 43 -6.66 38.53 26.55
C ALA A 43 -5.44 37.72 26.05
N LEU A 44 -4.83 36.97 26.95
CA LEU A 44 -3.71 36.07 26.60
C LEU A 44 -4.16 34.91 25.65
N MET A 45 -5.34 34.34 25.92
CA MET A 45 -5.90 33.31 25.02
C MET A 45 -6.26 33.88 23.65
N VAL A 46 -6.84 35.05 23.57
CA VAL A 46 -7.16 35.73 22.31
C VAL A 46 -5.88 36.11 21.58
N GLY A 47 -4.85 36.57 22.29
CA GLY A 47 -3.53 36.88 21.73
C GLY A 47 -2.86 35.63 21.16
N LEU A 48 -2.87 34.50 21.88
CA LEU A 48 -2.35 33.23 21.42
C LEU A 48 -3.12 32.68 20.21
N ALA A 49 -4.44 32.75 20.24
CA ALA A 49 -5.29 32.35 19.11
C ALA A 49 -5.00 33.20 17.86
N GLY A 50 -4.86 34.53 18.05
CA GLY A 50 -4.48 35.44 16.96
C GLY A 50 -3.08 35.18 16.41
N ALA A 51 -2.12 34.93 17.29
CA ALA A 51 -0.76 34.58 16.89
C ALA A 51 -0.71 33.22 16.14
N SER A 52 -1.44 32.22 16.63
CA SER A 52 -1.56 30.92 15.95
C SER A 52 -2.21 31.07 14.58
N PHE A 53 -3.27 31.86 14.48
CA PHE A 53 -3.94 32.13 13.21
C PHE A 53 -3.03 32.89 12.24
N TRP A 54 -2.27 33.88 12.75
CA TRP A 54 -1.31 34.63 11.95
C TRP A 54 -0.17 33.73 11.51
N LEU A 55 0.35 32.86 12.39
CA LEU A 55 1.39 31.88 12.06
C LEU A 55 0.92 30.91 10.95
N LEU A 56 -0.33 30.43 11.03
CA LEU A 56 -0.93 29.60 9.97
C LEU A 56 -1.00 30.32 8.61
N ARG A 57 -1.22 31.65 8.64
CA ARG A 57 -1.29 32.45 7.41
C ARG A 57 0.07 32.85 6.87
N VAL A 58 1.06 33.00 7.74
CA VAL A 58 2.43 33.42 7.38
C VAL A 58 3.36 32.23 7.19
N THR A 59 2.98 31.06 7.75
CA THR A 59 3.73 29.85 7.40
C THR A 59 3.52 29.67 5.89
N PRO A 60 4.55 29.90 5.04
CA PRO A 60 4.44 29.51 3.67
C PRO A 60 4.09 28.02 3.74
N THR A 61 2.92 27.63 3.24
CA THR A 61 2.80 26.29 2.73
C THR A 61 4.02 26.18 1.84
N LEU A 62 5.03 25.45 2.31
CA LEU A 62 5.92 24.83 1.37
C LEU A 62 4.95 24.02 0.51
N GLU A 63 4.39 24.67 -0.54
CA GLU A 63 4.24 23.93 -1.76
C GLU A 63 5.66 23.40 -1.94
N VAL A 64 5.87 22.20 -1.40
CA VAL A 64 6.72 21.27 -2.07
C VAL A 64 6.03 21.19 -3.43
N SER A 65 6.32 22.14 -4.31
CA SER A 65 6.46 21.83 -5.71
C SER A 65 7.39 20.65 -5.63
N ALA A 66 6.76 19.46 -5.50
CA ALA A 66 7.46 18.24 -5.85
C ALA A 66 8.09 18.67 -7.16
N PRO A 67 9.41 18.82 -7.24
CA PRO A 67 10.02 19.15 -8.50
C PRO A 67 9.30 18.21 -9.41
N SER A 68 8.60 18.72 -10.44
CA SER A 68 8.09 17.86 -11.49
C SER A 68 9.32 17.09 -11.86
N ALA A 69 9.45 15.93 -11.19
CA ALA A 69 10.62 15.11 -11.33
C ALA A 69 10.55 14.83 -12.80
N VAL A 70 11.37 15.53 -13.57
CA VAL A 70 11.59 15.19 -14.96
C VAL A 70 11.90 13.73 -14.83
N ARG A 71 10.89 12.90 -15.16
CA ARG A 71 11.00 11.45 -14.98
C ARG A 71 12.22 11.09 -15.80
N SER A 72 13.32 10.94 -15.10
CA SER A 72 14.62 10.73 -15.71
C SER A 72 14.62 9.34 -16.31
N ASN A 73 15.08 9.22 -17.55
CA ASN A 73 15.39 7.92 -18.12
C ASN A 73 16.67 7.31 -17.53
N VAL A 74 17.32 8.04 -16.62
CA VAL A 74 18.47 7.51 -15.87
C VAL A 74 17.91 6.67 -14.72
N PRO A 75 18.36 5.43 -14.57
CA PRO A 75 18.00 4.58 -13.43
C PRO A 75 18.31 5.27 -12.11
N ASP A 76 17.40 5.20 -11.17
CA ASP A 76 17.55 5.75 -9.81
C ASP A 76 17.85 4.68 -8.77
N ASP A 77 17.40 3.45 -9.01
CA ASP A 77 17.65 2.30 -8.13
C ASP A 77 18.43 1.21 -8.86
N TYR A 78 19.41 0.66 -8.17
CA TYR A 78 20.22 -0.43 -8.65
C TYR A 78 20.32 -1.55 -7.60
N LEU A 79 19.86 -2.73 -7.94
CA LEU A 79 19.88 -3.92 -7.08
C LEU A 79 20.91 -4.92 -7.60
N VAL A 80 21.61 -5.58 -6.69
CA VAL A 80 22.58 -6.66 -7.03
C VAL A 80 22.27 -7.89 -6.18
N ASN A 81 22.19 -9.06 -6.83
CA ASN A 81 21.89 -10.34 -6.18
C ASN A 81 20.70 -10.24 -5.22
N PHE A 82 19.58 -9.81 -5.74
CA PHE A 82 18.40 -9.47 -4.92
C PHE A 82 17.33 -10.56 -4.96
N VAL A 83 16.48 -10.50 -3.95
CA VAL A 83 15.22 -11.25 -3.85
C VAL A 83 14.10 -10.30 -3.51
N SER A 84 13.09 -10.23 -4.35
CA SER A 84 11.84 -9.51 -4.10
C SER A 84 10.74 -10.51 -3.77
N ARG A 85 9.93 -10.21 -2.77
CA ARG A 85 8.79 -11.03 -2.34
C ARG A 85 7.52 -10.21 -2.32
N SER A 86 6.47 -10.75 -2.93
CA SER A 86 5.13 -10.15 -2.93
C SER A 86 4.19 -10.97 -2.08
N PHE A 87 3.34 -10.30 -1.32
CA PHE A 87 2.35 -10.92 -0.44
C PHE A 87 0.97 -10.38 -0.76
N ASN A 88 -0.06 -11.21 -0.57
CA ASN A 88 -1.45 -10.76 -0.66
C ASN A 88 -1.90 -10.04 0.63
N GLU A 89 -3.13 -9.55 0.66
CA GLU A 89 -3.70 -8.87 1.83
C GLU A 89 -3.78 -9.75 3.09
N ALA A 90 -3.83 -11.07 2.92
CA ALA A 90 -3.80 -12.05 4.02
C ALA A 90 -2.37 -12.37 4.51
N GLY A 91 -1.33 -11.72 3.95
CA GLY A 91 0.06 -11.95 4.30
C GLY A 91 0.65 -13.24 3.72
N GLN A 92 -0.01 -13.88 2.76
CA GLN A 92 0.50 -15.08 2.11
C GLN A 92 1.41 -14.69 0.94
N LEU A 93 2.52 -15.39 0.81
CA LEU A 93 3.48 -15.20 -0.26
C LEU A 93 2.85 -15.57 -1.61
N THR A 94 2.82 -14.64 -2.55
CA THR A 94 2.23 -14.82 -3.88
C THR A 94 3.27 -14.90 -4.99
N ALA A 95 4.41 -14.22 -4.82
CA ALA A 95 5.49 -14.29 -5.79
C ALA A 95 6.86 -14.05 -5.15
N GLU A 96 7.89 -14.66 -5.72
CA GLU A 96 9.31 -14.38 -5.47
C GLU A 96 10.01 -14.13 -6.81
N VAL A 97 10.82 -13.09 -6.84
CA VAL A 97 11.66 -12.74 -7.99
C VAL A 97 13.11 -12.66 -7.53
N PHE A 98 13.95 -13.49 -8.11
CA PHE A 98 15.41 -13.46 -7.94
C PHE A 98 16.02 -12.84 -9.19
N GLY A 99 17.04 -12.01 -9.03
CA GLY A 99 17.79 -11.46 -10.15
C GLY A 99 19.24 -11.20 -9.78
N ASP A 100 20.13 -11.32 -10.76
CA ASP A 100 21.53 -10.95 -10.57
C ASP A 100 21.68 -9.44 -10.46
N THR A 101 20.96 -8.70 -11.33
CA THR A 101 20.84 -7.25 -11.24
C THR A 101 19.40 -6.81 -11.50
N GLY A 102 18.98 -5.74 -10.85
CA GLY A 102 17.71 -5.06 -11.07
C GLY A 102 17.95 -3.57 -11.23
N THR A 103 17.28 -2.95 -12.19
CA THR A 103 17.41 -1.53 -12.50
C THR A 103 16.03 -0.92 -12.68
N HIS A 104 15.68 0.06 -11.86
CA HIS A 104 14.43 0.79 -11.97
C HIS A 104 14.60 2.04 -12.82
N VAL A 105 13.64 2.30 -13.72
CA VAL A 105 13.62 3.47 -14.59
C VAL A 105 12.42 4.36 -14.21
N PRO A 106 12.64 5.49 -13.51
CA PRO A 106 11.56 6.33 -12.98
C PRO A 106 10.64 6.91 -14.06
N ALA A 107 11.16 7.15 -15.26
CA ALA A 107 10.37 7.69 -16.37
C ALA A 107 9.20 6.77 -16.76
N THR A 108 9.38 5.47 -16.65
CA THR A 108 8.41 4.44 -17.06
C THR A 108 7.84 3.64 -15.90
N GLY A 109 8.44 3.75 -14.71
CA GLY A 109 8.14 2.88 -13.56
C GLY A 109 8.54 1.42 -13.77
N ASN A 110 9.27 1.11 -14.84
CA ASN A 110 9.63 -0.25 -15.20
C ASN A 110 10.89 -0.71 -14.49
N MET A 111 10.98 -2.01 -14.21
CA MET A 111 12.16 -2.66 -13.65
C MET A 111 12.75 -3.65 -14.67
N LEU A 112 14.00 -3.45 -15.03
CA LEU A 112 14.77 -4.37 -15.85
C LEU A 112 15.58 -5.30 -14.94
N ILE A 113 15.47 -6.64 -15.15
CA ILE A 113 16.16 -7.65 -14.36
C ILE A 113 17.02 -8.52 -15.25
N THR A 114 18.25 -8.78 -14.82
CA THR A 114 19.16 -9.71 -15.50
C THR A 114 19.09 -11.08 -14.81
N ASN A 115 19.05 -12.15 -15.61
CA ASN A 115 18.95 -13.54 -15.17
C ASN A 115 17.83 -13.78 -14.15
N PRO A 116 16.60 -13.35 -14.46
CA PRO A 116 15.47 -13.50 -13.56
C PRO A 116 15.13 -14.97 -13.32
N ARG A 117 14.77 -15.27 -12.08
CA ARG A 117 14.10 -16.51 -11.68
C ARG A 117 12.85 -16.11 -10.89
N ILE A 118 11.71 -16.36 -11.46
CA ILE A 118 10.41 -15.94 -10.92
C ILE A 118 9.68 -17.19 -10.46
N ARG A 119 9.09 -17.14 -9.29
CA ARG A 119 8.20 -18.17 -8.78
C ARG A 119 6.93 -17.49 -8.29
N SER A 120 5.78 -17.97 -8.73
CA SER A 120 4.49 -17.50 -8.25
C SER A 120 3.61 -18.65 -7.79
N TRP A 121 2.80 -18.41 -6.82
CA TRP A 121 1.83 -19.34 -6.24
C TRP A 121 0.44 -18.89 -6.63
N GLY A 122 -0.31 -19.76 -7.29
CA GLY A 122 -1.70 -19.54 -7.69
C GLY A 122 -2.67 -20.36 -6.86
N ASP A 123 -3.92 -20.26 -7.21
CA ASP A 123 -4.99 -21.00 -6.55
C ASP A 123 -4.81 -22.53 -6.71
N GLY A 124 -5.30 -23.29 -5.72
CA GLY A 124 -5.25 -24.74 -5.76
C GLY A 124 -3.84 -25.33 -5.72
N ALA A 125 -2.89 -24.67 -5.05
CA ALA A 125 -1.47 -25.06 -4.96
C ALA A 125 -0.75 -25.14 -6.32
N ALA A 126 -1.20 -24.39 -7.30
CA ALA A 126 -0.49 -24.24 -8.56
C ALA A 126 0.77 -23.38 -8.35
N ILE A 127 1.87 -23.79 -9.01
CA ILE A 127 3.14 -23.07 -8.98
C ILE A 127 3.55 -22.76 -10.41
N THR A 128 3.89 -21.51 -10.68
CA THR A 128 4.49 -21.11 -11.95
C THR A 128 5.93 -20.67 -11.71
N VAL A 129 6.85 -21.22 -12.47
CA VAL A 129 8.27 -20.89 -12.41
C VAL A 129 8.69 -20.33 -13.77
N GLY A 130 9.26 -19.12 -13.77
CA GLY A 130 9.77 -18.45 -14.95
C GLY A 130 11.27 -18.23 -14.86
N ARG A 131 11.98 -18.35 -15.99
CA ARG A 131 13.39 -17.99 -16.13
C ARG A 131 13.68 -17.46 -17.52
N ALA A 132 14.64 -16.54 -17.62
CA ALA A 132 15.09 -15.97 -18.89
C ALA A 132 16.47 -15.33 -18.72
N LYS A 133 17.04 -14.77 -19.77
CA LYS A 133 18.23 -13.91 -19.66
C LYS A 133 17.89 -12.54 -19.11
N ARG A 134 16.72 -12.01 -19.45
CA ARG A 134 16.23 -10.69 -19.00
C ARG A 134 14.74 -10.75 -18.71
N ALA A 135 14.29 -9.94 -17.74
CA ALA A 135 12.89 -9.64 -17.55
C ALA A 135 12.68 -8.14 -17.51
N LEU A 136 11.58 -7.69 -18.07
CA LEU A 136 11.06 -6.35 -17.91
C LEU A 136 9.74 -6.47 -17.14
N ILE A 137 9.70 -5.83 -15.98
CA ILE A 137 8.49 -5.73 -15.16
C ILE A 137 7.92 -4.33 -15.36
N TYR A 138 6.68 -4.24 -15.82
CA TYR A 138 6.02 -2.97 -16.04
C TYR A 138 5.51 -2.36 -14.74
N ASP A 139 5.29 -1.05 -14.77
CA ASP A 139 4.64 -0.34 -13.67
C ASP A 139 3.32 -1.03 -13.27
N GLY A 140 3.06 -1.11 -11.96
CA GLY A 140 1.94 -1.89 -11.42
C GLY A 140 2.23 -3.38 -11.20
N GLN A 141 3.40 -3.89 -11.63
CA GLN A 141 3.92 -5.24 -11.36
C GLN A 141 2.99 -6.40 -11.77
N THR A 142 2.06 -6.15 -12.68
CA THR A 142 1.15 -7.19 -13.19
C THR A 142 1.60 -7.79 -14.51
N VAL A 143 2.45 -7.10 -15.26
CA VAL A 143 2.95 -7.55 -16.56
C VAL A 143 4.44 -7.79 -16.52
N TYR A 144 4.84 -8.99 -16.93
CA TYR A 144 6.23 -9.44 -16.99
C TYR A 144 6.57 -9.86 -18.43
N GLU A 145 7.62 -9.31 -18.99
CA GLU A 145 8.19 -9.77 -20.25
C GLU A 145 9.50 -10.47 -20.00
N LEU A 146 9.61 -11.72 -20.46
CA LEU A 146 10.79 -12.57 -20.37
C LEU A 146 11.42 -12.67 -21.74
N THR A 147 12.69 -12.32 -21.86
CA THR A 147 13.42 -12.37 -23.12
C THR A 147 14.74 -13.12 -22.99
N GLY A 148 15.13 -13.83 -24.03
CA GLY A 148 16.36 -14.62 -24.10
C GLY A 148 16.20 -16.01 -23.49
N ASN A 149 15.85 -16.98 -24.32
CA ASN A 149 15.64 -18.39 -23.92
C ASN A 149 14.65 -18.45 -22.71
N ALA A 150 13.53 -17.75 -22.82
CA ALA A 150 12.53 -17.74 -21.79
C ALA A 150 11.86 -19.11 -21.65
N VAL A 151 11.73 -19.55 -20.40
CA VAL A 151 11.06 -20.81 -20.05
C VAL A 151 10.10 -20.52 -18.90
N VAL A 152 8.85 -20.89 -19.08
CA VAL A 152 7.82 -20.84 -18.04
C VAL A 152 7.31 -22.25 -17.81
N THR A 153 7.36 -22.72 -16.58
CA THR A 153 6.84 -24.03 -16.16
C THR A 153 5.66 -23.83 -15.25
N HIS A 154 4.51 -24.34 -15.63
CA HIS A 154 3.30 -24.35 -14.82
C HIS A 154 3.07 -25.74 -14.24
N ILE A 155 3.04 -25.84 -12.92
CA ILE A 155 2.91 -27.06 -12.15
C ILE A 155 1.59 -27.03 -11.40
N ARG A 156 0.74 -28.03 -11.61
CA ARG A 156 -0.52 -28.23 -10.86
C ARG A 156 -0.51 -29.59 -10.16
N PRO A 157 -1.07 -29.69 -8.96
CA PRO A 157 -1.23 -30.99 -8.30
C PRO A 157 -2.00 -31.97 -9.19
N ASN A 158 -1.54 -33.19 -9.24
CA ASN A 158 -2.17 -34.29 -9.98
C ASN A 158 -2.36 -34.06 -11.50
N ARG A 159 -1.59 -33.16 -12.10
CA ARG A 159 -1.57 -32.93 -13.54
C ARG A 159 -0.12 -32.91 -14.04
N GLU A 160 0.05 -33.26 -15.32
CA GLU A 160 1.34 -33.09 -15.97
C GLU A 160 1.73 -31.61 -15.99
N GLN A 161 3.01 -31.35 -15.74
CA GLN A 161 3.53 -30.01 -15.86
C GLN A 161 3.46 -29.52 -17.31
N VAL A 162 3.19 -28.25 -17.49
CA VAL A 162 3.22 -27.58 -18.77
C VAL A 162 4.49 -26.72 -18.84
N VAL A 163 5.35 -26.97 -19.80
CA VAL A 163 6.56 -26.20 -20.04
C VAL A 163 6.39 -25.40 -21.32
N ILE A 164 6.58 -24.09 -21.24
CA ILE A 164 6.45 -23.14 -22.34
C ILE A 164 7.83 -22.53 -22.58
N GLU A 165 8.34 -22.67 -23.77
CA GLU A 165 9.66 -22.20 -24.18
C GLU A 165 9.52 -21.23 -25.36
N GLY A 166 10.26 -20.14 -25.34
CA GLY A 166 10.27 -19.15 -26.42
C GLY A 166 11.33 -18.08 -26.20
N GLU A 167 11.62 -17.30 -27.21
CA GLU A 167 12.57 -16.18 -27.07
C GLU A 167 11.95 -14.99 -26.37
N HIS A 168 10.64 -14.77 -26.54
CA HIS A 168 9.91 -13.64 -25.94
C HIS A 168 8.54 -14.11 -25.42
N LEU A 169 8.41 -14.18 -24.11
CA LEU A 169 7.18 -14.55 -23.41
C LEU A 169 6.70 -13.35 -22.60
N ARG A 170 5.40 -13.03 -22.67
CA ARG A 170 4.75 -11.99 -21.89
C ARG A 170 3.67 -12.61 -21.02
N MET A 171 3.80 -12.45 -19.72
CA MET A 171 2.83 -12.88 -18.71
C MET A 171 2.12 -11.69 -18.15
N ASP A 172 0.80 -11.74 -18.15
CA ASP A 172 -0.07 -10.80 -17.46
C ASP A 172 -0.74 -11.53 -16.29
N THR A 173 -0.32 -11.22 -15.08
CA THR A 173 -0.83 -11.87 -13.86
C THR A 173 -2.20 -11.34 -13.43
N GLY A 174 -2.60 -10.17 -13.92
CA GLY A 174 -3.94 -9.61 -13.66
C GLY A 174 -5.04 -10.33 -14.43
N THR A 175 -4.69 -10.82 -15.63
CA THR A 175 -5.62 -11.56 -16.50
C THR A 175 -5.32 -13.05 -16.57
N ASP A 176 -4.23 -13.51 -15.94
CA ASP A 176 -3.72 -14.89 -16.00
C ASP A 176 -3.47 -15.40 -17.44
N ILE A 177 -3.00 -14.49 -18.30
CA ILE A 177 -2.73 -14.81 -19.70
C ILE A 177 -1.23 -14.76 -19.97
N LEU A 178 -0.69 -15.84 -20.53
CA LEU A 178 0.67 -15.88 -21.06
C LEU A 178 0.63 -15.87 -22.59
N ARG A 179 1.42 -14.98 -23.19
CA ARG A 179 1.57 -14.85 -24.64
C ARG A 179 3.02 -15.15 -25.05
N ALA A 180 3.19 -15.97 -26.05
CA ALA A 180 4.44 -16.06 -26.77
C ALA A 180 4.34 -15.19 -28.04
N LEU A 181 5.21 -14.18 -28.12
CA LEU A 181 5.23 -13.21 -29.22
C LEU A 181 6.19 -13.59 -30.35
N THR A 182 6.88 -14.72 -30.18
CA THR A 182 7.85 -15.30 -31.10
C THR A 182 7.61 -16.80 -31.18
N PRO A 183 8.24 -17.51 -32.16
CA PRO A 183 8.13 -18.96 -32.24
C PRO A 183 8.37 -19.62 -30.89
N SER A 184 7.45 -20.49 -30.51
CA SER A 184 7.44 -21.10 -29.20
C SER A 184 7.08 -22.56 -29.23
N ARG A 185 7.41 -23.25 -28.14
CA ARG A 185 7.13 -24.66 -27.91
C ARG A 185 6.42 -24.81 -26.57
N VAL A 186 5.39 -25.63 -26.56
CA VAL A 186 4.73 -26.07 -25.32
C VAL A 186 4.86 -27.59 -25.23
N THR A 187 5.28 -28.05 -24.07
CA THR A 187 5.41 -29.47 -23.76
C THR A 187 4.54 -29.80 -22.56
N SER A 188 3.69 -30.81 -22.65
CA SER A 188 2.86 -31.32 -21.54
C SER A 188 3.02 -32.85 -21.52
N GLY A 189 3.75 -33.37 -20.54
CA GLY A 189 4.14 -34.77 -20.54
C GLY A 189 4.96 -35.14 -21.78
N LYS A 190 4.38 -35.98 -22.64
CA LYS A 190 4.98 -36.41 -23.93
C LYS A 190 4.44 -35.63 -25.14
N ASP A 191 3.43 -34.81 -24.93
CA ASP A 191 2.78 -34.02 -25.98
C ASP A 191 3.60 -32.74 -26.23
N VAL A 192 3.83 -32.41 -27.50
CA VAL A 192 4.58 -31.23 -27.91
C VAL A 192 3.79 -30.47 -28.98
N VAL A 193 3.63 -29.16 -28.78
CA VAL A 193 3.07 -28.26 -29.77
C VAL A 193 4.04 -27.11 -30.01
N THR A 194 4.21 -26.75 -31.27
CA THR A 194 5.03 -25.60 -31.69
C THR A 194 4.22 -24.71 -32.63
N GLY A 195 4.53 -23.43 -32.66
CA GLY A 195 3.92 -22.45 -33.57
C GLY A 195 4.64 -21.13 -33.52
N ASP A 196 4.26 -20.18 -34.38
CA ASP A 196 4.90 -18.86 -34.46
C ASP A 196 4.49 -17.94 -33.29
N SER A 197 3.27 -18.06 -32.83
CA SER A 197 2.78 -17.36 -31.64
C SER A 197 1.74 -18.19 -30.90
N MET A 198 1.58 -17.93 -29.60
CA MET A 198 0.55 -18.57 -28.81
C MET A 198 -0.02 -17.64 -27.73
N VAL A 199 -1.23 -17.95 -27.31
CA VAL A 199 -1.88 -17.40 -26.12
C VAL A 199 -2.30 -18.56 -25.24
N PHE A 200 -1.83 -18.57 -24.00
CA PHE A 200 -2.18 -19.55 -22.99
C PHE A 200 -2.98 -18.89 -21.89
N GLN A 201 -4.19 -19.38 -21.64
CA GLN A 201 -5.06 -18.94 -20.55
C GLN A 201 -4.85 -19.87 -19.35
N ASN A 202 -4.19 -19.38 -18.32
CA ASN A 202 -3.80 -20.16 -17.16
C ASN A 202 -5.01 -20.73 -16.37
N VAL A 203 -6.09 -19.95 -16.27
CA VAL A 203 -7.32 -20.34 -15.55
C VAL A 203 -8.02 -21.51 -16.22
N THR A 204 -8.22 -21.43 -17.54
CA THR A 204 -8.95 -22.46 -18.32
C THR A 204 -8.05 -23.59 -18.80
N GLY A 205 -6.75 -23.33 -18.93
CA GLY A 205 -5.78 -24.24 -19.53
C GLY A 205 -5.88 -24.33 -21.06
N ILE A 206 -6.62 -23.38 -21.67
CA ILE A 206 -6.78 -23.31 -23.14
C ILE A 206 -5.55 -22.65 -23.74
N THR A 207 -5.06 -23.25 -24.84
CA THR A 207 -3.95 -22.68 -25.62
C THR A 207 -4.41 -22.45 -27.06
N GLU A 208 -4.29 -21.22 -27.51
CA GLU A 208 -4.52 -20.83 -28.90
C GLU A 208 -3.21 -20.62 -29.62
N TRP A 209 -3.10 -21.15 -30.83
CA TRP A 209 -1.88 -21.09 -31.63
C TRP A 209 -2.12 -20.40 -32.98
N GLN A 210 -1.12 -19.68 -33.44
CA GLN A 210 -1.14 -19.05 -34.77
C GLN A 210 0.20 -19.27 -35.48
N GLY A 211 0.13 -19.50 -36.81
CA GLY A 211 1.27 -19.63 -37.72
C GLY A 211 2.07 -20.93 -37.54
N HIS A 212 2.30 -21.65 -38.62
CA HIS A 212 3.13 -22.88 -38.73
C HIS A 212 2.96 -23.86 -37.56
N VAL A 213 1.71 -24.09 -37.17
CA VAL A 213 1.40 -24.93 -36.00
C VAL A 213 1.70 -26.39 -36.32
N ARG A 214 2.49 -27.03 -35.45
CA ARG A 214 2.75 -28.46 -35.48
C ARG A 214 2.53 -29.05 -34.09
N ALA A 215 1.68 -30.09 -34.03
CA ALA A 215 1.38 -30.81 -32.80
C ALA A 215 1.76 -32.28 -32.93
N VAL A 216 2.38 -32.81 -31.89
CA VAL A 216 2.71 -34.24 -31.75
C VAL A 216 2.12 -34.72 -30.46
N PHE A 217 1.12 -35.59 -30.53
CA PHE A 217 0.49 -36.22 -29.38
C PHE A 217 0.92 -37.67 -29.28
N GLN A 218 1.27 -38.13 -28.10
CA GLN A 218 1.62 -39.52 -27.86
C GLN A 218 0.47 -40.26 -27.20
N PRO A 219 0.17 -41.51 -27.61
CA PRO A 219 -0.87 -42.30 -26.95
C PRO A 219 -0.57 -42.45 -25.46
N ARG A 220 -1.55 -42.20 -24.64
CA ARG A 220 -1.47 -42.51 -23.20
C ARG A 220 -1.80 -43.98 -23.04
N THR A 221 -0.86 -44.77 -22.61
CA THR A 221 -1.12 -46.14 -22.14
C THR A 221 -1.90 -46.02 -20.83
N GLN A 222 -3.15 -46.54 -20.82
CA GLN A 222 -3.96 -46.67 -19.61
C GLN A 222 -3.32 -47.64 -18.64
#